data_1364c1f574922497cb54a10ed437271e
#
_entry.id   1364c1f574922497cb54a10ed437271e
#
_cell.length_a   1.000
_cell.length_b   1.000
_cell.length_c   1.000
_cell.angle_alpha   90.00
_cell.angle_beta   90.00
_cell.angle_gamma   90.00
#
_symmetry.space_group_name_H-M   'P 1'
#
loop_
_entity.id
_entity.type
_entity.pdbx_description
1 polymer ?
#
loop_
_entity_poly.entity_id
_entity_poly.type
_entity_poly.pdbx_seq_one_letter_code
_entity_poly.pdbx_strand_id
1 'polypeptide(L)'
;MAFDALIPGILPDLAAPDSPPFIPPAVFAKALQAHPKQASLLEKRLQETPETLPSLALDYMVLRELEQRAGGMPVDNRKTIYRGFGDDAAFNRQVHRYAGSPTAMAYAQRNVTLTGHIDVPLVMQWNAFDQTIPSRFHPIYPDQVRAAGNGKLLTVLAPTGDGHCNFTDAQISAAFSTLVRRADTGGR
;
A
#
# COMPACT_ATOMS: atom_id res chain seq x y z
N MET A 1 -5.77 -9.86 -5.05
CA MET A 1 -7.20 -9.71 -5.43
C MET A 1 -7.37 -9.37 -6.90
N ALA A 2 -6.88 -8.25 -7.38
CA ALA A 2 -7.01 -7.88 -8.79
C ALA A 2 -6.08 -8.69 -9.72
N PHE A 3 -4.98 -9.20 -9.23
CA PHE A 3 -3.95 -9.86 -10.02
C PHE A 3 -4.39 -11.19 -10.58
N ASP A 4 -5.12 -11.98 -9.80
CA ASP A 4 -5.52 -13.32 -10.18
C ASP A 4 -6.55 -13.33 -11.33
N ALA A 5 -7.32 -12.25 -11.46
CA ALA A 5 -8.22 -12.07 -12.60
C ALA A 5 -7.50 -11.77 -13.92
N LEU A 6 -6.28 -11.21 -13.88
CA LEU A 6 -5.46 -10.93 -15.07
C LEU A 6 -4.47 -12.05 -15.37
N ILE A 7 -3.90 -12.64 -14.34
CA ILE A 7 -2.92 -13.72 -14.42
C ILE A 7 -3.37 -14.82 -13.44
N PRO A 8 -4.22 -15.74 -13.89
CA PRO A 8 -4.73 -16.81 -13.04
C PRO A 8 -3.62 -17.61 -12.36
N GLY A 9 -3.76 -17.84 -11.05
CA GLY A 9 -2.79 -18.59 -10.26
C GLY A 9 -1.53 -17.82 -9.86
N ILE A 10 -1.46 -16.50 -10.12
CA ILE A 10 -0.32 -15.67 -9.70
C ILE A 10 -0.27 -15.50 -8.17
N LEU A 11 -1.43 -15.42 -7.55
CA LEU A 11 -1.58 -15.35 -6.10
C LEU A 11 -2.55 -16.44 -5.64
N PRO A 12 -2.25 -17.12 -4.54
CA PRO A 12 -3.20 -18.01 -3.89
C PRO A 12 -4.45 -17.27 -3.41
N ASP A 13 -5.55 -17.98 -3.24
CA ASP A 13 -6.75 -17.41 -2.66
C ASP A 13 -6.51 -17.02 -1.20
N LEU A 14 -6.69 -15.75 -0.86
CA LEU A 14 -6.55 -15.26 0.50
C LEU A 14 -7.46 -15.98 1.50
N ALA A 15 -8.65 -16.39 1.06
CA ALA A 15 -9.63 -17.04 1.92
C ALA A 15 -9.39 -18.56 2.09
N ALA A 16 -8.49 -19.16 1.31
CA ALA A 16 -8.22 -20.58 1.43
C ALA A 16 -7.36 -20.88 2.68
N PRO A 17 -7.78 -21.82 3.55
CA PRO A 17 -7.10 -22.09 4.80
C PRO A 17 -5.63 -22.53 4.64
N ASP A 18 -5.34 -23.21 3.54
CA ASP A 18 -4.02 -23.75 3.18
C ASP A 18 -3.16 -22.79 2.34
N SER A 19 -3.65 -21.58 2.08
CA SER A 19 -2.89 -20.58 1.35
C SER A 19 -1.59 -20.25 2.10
N PRO A 20 -0.43 -20.23 1.40
CA PRO A 20 0.84 -19.96 2.04
C PRO A 20 0.86 -18.54 2.63
N PRO A 21 1.55 -18.35 3.76
CA PRO A 21 1.65 -17.01 4.38
C PRO A 21 2.55 -16.06 3.57
N PHE A 22 3.39 -16.61 2.71
CA PHE A 22 4.39 -15.87 1.95
C PHE A 22 4.55 -16.42 0.53
N ILE A 23 4.69 -15.54 -0.44
CA ILE A 23 5.03 -15.88 -1.82
C ILE A 23 6.37 -15.22 -2.15
N PRO A 24 7.39 -15.98 -2.56
CA PRO A 24 8.66 -15.40 -2.96
C PRO A 24 8.48 -14.42 -4.13
N PRO A 25 9.03 -13.20 -4.08
CA PRO A 25 8.92 -12.23 -5.18
C PRO A 25 9.39 -12.77 -6.53
N ALA A 26 10.36 -13.68 -6.54
CA ALA A 26 10.84 -14.33 -7.76
C ALA A 26 9.77 -15.20 -8.45
N VAL A 27 8.89 -15.85 -7.69
CA VAL A 27 7.77 -16.64 -8.23
C VAL A 27 6.77 -15.68 -8.90
N PHE A 28 6.48 -14.59 -8.24
CA PHE A 28 5.61 -13.54 -8.76
C PHE A 28 6.19 -12.91 -10.04
N ALA A 29 7.48 -12.53 -10.01
CA ALA A 29 8.18 -11.98 -11.16
C ALA A 29 8.16 -12.92 -12.38
N LYS A 30 8.37 -14.23 -12.16
CA LYS A 30 8.30 -15.23 -13.24
C LYS A 30 6.90 -15.30 -13.86
N ALA A 31 5.85 -15.22 -13.06
CA ALA A 31 4.48 -15.19 -13.58
C ALA A 31 4.20 -13.93 -14.40
N LEU A 32 4.68 -12.76 -13.97
CA LEU A 32 4.56 -11.51 -14.73
C LEU A 32 5.31 -11.59 -16.07
N GLN A 33 6.52 -12.15 -16.09
CA GLN A 33 7.30 -12.34 -17.32
C GLN A 33 6.60 -13.24 -18.33
N ALA A 34 5.88 -14.26 -17.86
CA ALA A 34 5.10 -15.14 -18.72
C ALA A 34 3.85 -14.46 -19.34
N HIS A 35 3.40 -13.33 -18.75
CA HIS A 35 2.20 -12.61 -19.14
C HIS A 35 2.45 -11.10 -19.35
N PRO A 36 3.30 -10.70 -20.32
CA PRO A 36 3.81 -9.31 -20.42
C PRO A 36 2.69 -8.28 -20.70
N LYS A 37 1.65 -8.64 -21.43
CA LYS A 37 0.51 -7.72 -21.69
C LYS A 37 -0.27 -7.41 -20.40
N GLN A 38 -0.50 -8.40 -19.58
CA GLN A 38 -1.20 -8.27 -18.30
C GLN A 38 -0.31 -7.55 -17.27
N ALA A 39 0.99 -7.85 -17.26
CA ALA A 39 1.96 -7.13 -16.44
C ALA A 39 1.94 -5.62 -16.76
N SER A 40 1.98 -5.25 -18.04
CA SER A 40 1.91 -3.84 -18.45
C SER A 40 0.60 -3.14 -18.06
N LEU A 41 -0.54 -3.85 -18.05
CA LEU A 41 -1.79 -3.29 -17.52
C LEU A 41 -1.70 -3.04 -16.02
N LEU A 42 -1.09 -3.96 -15.26
CA LEU A 42 -0.88 -3.81 -13.81
C LEU A 42 0.06 -2.65 -13.51
N GLU A 43 1.21 -2.57 -14.18
CA GLU A 43 2.18 -1.48 -14.06
C GLU A 43 1.48 -0.13 -14.24
N LYS A 44 0.78 0.04 -15.36
CA LYS A 44 0.05 1.26 -15.65
C LYS A 44 -1.02 1.59 -14.61
N ARG A 45 -1.80 0.57 -14.20
CA ARG A 45 -2.94 0.79 -13.28
C ARG A 45 -2.50 1.06 -11.86
N LEU A 46 -1.39 0.46 -11.44
CA LEU A 46 -0.86 0.56 -10.08
C LEU A 46 0.24 1.62 -9.97
N GLN A 47 0.64 2.23 -11.09
CA GLN A 47 1.77 3.18 -11.13
C GLN A 47 3.07 2.53 -10.64
N GLU A 48 3.29 1.29 -11.06
CA GLU A 48 4.50 0.51 -10.77
C GLU A 48 5.41 0.45 -12.00
N THR A 49 6.64 0.00 -11.78
CA THR A 49 7.58 -0.38 -12.83
C THR A 49 7.75 -1.90 -12.87
N PRO A 50 8.36 -2.48 -13.93
CA PRO A 50 8.66 -3.91 -13.97
C PRO A 50 9.50 -4.38 -12.76
N GLU A 51 10.36 -3.51 -12.24
CA GLU A 51 11.23 -3.80 -11.09
C GLU A 51 10.48 -3.76 -9.76
N THR A 52 9.47 -2.88 -9.64
CA THR A 52 8.71 -2.71 -8.39
C THR A 52 7.48 -3.61 -8.32
N LEU A 53 6.88 -3.96 -9.46
CA LEU A 53 5.66 -4.78 -9.50
C LEU A 53 5.77 -6.10 -8.70
N PRO A 54 6.92 -6.81 -8.66
CA PRO A 54 7.06 -8.01 -7.82
C PRO A 54 6.92 -7.77 -6.31
N SER A 55 7.05 -6.53 -5.82
CA SER A 55 6.84 -6.19 -4.40
C SER A 55 5.40 -6.39 -3.95
N LEU A 56 4.46 -6.51 -4.87
CA LEU A 56 3.06 -6.83 -4.58
C LEU A 56 2.87 -8.20 -3.89
N ALA A 57 3.88 -9.08 -3.96
CA ALA A 57 3.95 -10.27 -3.12
C ALA A 57 3.97 -9.94 -1.62
N LEU A 58 4.56 -8.78 -1.25
CA LEU A 58 4.52 -8.26 0.12
C LEU A 58 3.11 -7.87 0.54
N ASP A 59 2.34 -7.22 -0.33
CA ASP A 59 0.95 -6.86 -0.05
C ASP A 59 0.09 -8.09 0.27
N TYR A 60 0.32 -9.21 -0.42
CA TYR A 60 -0.32 -10.48 -0.11
C TYR A 60 0.02 -10.94 1.30
N MET A 61 1.31 -10.94 1.67
CA MET A 61 1.78 -11.34 2.99
C MET A 61 1.16 -10.47 4.09
N VAL A 62 1.13 -9.16 3.90
CA VAL A 62 0.53 -8.21 4.85
C VAL A 62 -0.97 -8.46 5.03
N LEU A 63 -1.70 -8.73 3.95
CA LEU A 63 -3.13 -9.05 4.02
C LEU A 63 -3.38 -10.38 4.74
N ARG A 64 -2.55 -11.39 4.51
CA ARG A 64 -2.65 -12.69 5.22
C ARG A 64 -2.40 -12.53 6.72
N GLU A 65 -1.38 -11.77 7.07
CA GLU A 65 -1.06 -11.49 8.48
C GLU A 65 -2.21 -10.73 9.15
N LEU A 66 -2.76 -9.72 8.48
CA LEU A 66 -3.87 -8.94 8.99
C LEU A 66 -5.14 -9.81 9.15
N GLU A 67 -5.43 -10.70 8.21
CA GLU A 67 -6.54 -11.64 8.30
C GLU A 67 -6.43 -12.53 9.54
N GLN A 68 -5.25 -13.09 9.78
CA GLN A 68 -4.98 -13.94 10.96
C GLN A 68 -5.13 -13.14 12.26
N ARG A 69 -4.55 -11.95 12.33
CA ARG A 69 -4.60 -11.08 13.49
C ARG A 69 -6.00 -10.56 13.79
N ALA A 70 -6.77 -10.24 12.75
CA ALA A 70 -8.14 -9.75 12.88
C ALA A 70 -9.17 -10.87 13.13
N GLY A 71 -8.78 -12.12 13.01
CA GLY A 71 -9.67 -13.28 13.18
C GLY A 71 -10.69 -13.44 12.06
N GLY A 72 -10.34 -13.07 10.82
CA GLY A 72 -11.17 -13.21 9.64
C GLY A 72 -10.83 -12.19 8.54
N MET A 73 -11.56 -12.23 7.44
CA MET A 73 -11.30 -11.38 6.28
C MET A 73 -11.52 -9.87 6.59
N PRO A 74 -10.44 -9.05 6.55
CA PRO A 74 -10.53 -7.63 6.91
C PRO A 74 -10.93 -6.71 5.74
N VAL A 75 -11.22 -7.26 4.57
CA VAL A 75 -11.60 -6.52 3.37
C VAL A 75 -12.90 -7.02 2.77
N ASP A 76 -13.70 -6.10 2.21
CA ASP A 76 -14.92 -6.41 1.48
C ASP A 76 -14.87 -5.74 0.10
N ASN A 77 -14.78 -6.55 -0.96
CA ASN A 77 -14.76 -6.05 -2.33
C ASN A 77 -15.97 -6.52 -3.16
N ARG A 78 -17.00 -7.08 -2.55
CA ARG A 78 -18.18 -7.63 -3.24
C ARG A 78 -18.88 -6.61 -4.13
N LYS A 79 -18.87 -5.33 -3.72
CA LYS A 79 -19.52 -4.24 -4.46
C LYS A 79 -18.51 -3.36 -5.21
N THR A 80 -17.21 -3.65 -5.14
CA THR A 80 -16.17 -2.86 -5.81
C THR A 80 -16.25 -3.06 -7.32
N ILE A 81 -16.34 -1.98 -8.07
CA ILE A 81 -16.25 -1.98 -9.53
C ILE A 81 -14.84 -1.59 -9.92
N TYR A 82 -14.12 -2.53 -10.48
CA TYR A 82 -12.75 -2.32 -10.98
C TYR A 82 -12.80 -1.76 -12.40
N ARG A 83 -11.90 -0.81 -12.71
CA ARG A 83 -11.82 -0.15 -14.02
C ARG A 83 -10.37 0.03 -14.44
N GLY A 84 -10.13 0.02 -15.77
CA GLY A 84 -8.80 0.24 -16.35
C GLY A 84 -7.93 -1.01 -16.45
N PHE A 85 -8.55 -2.20 -16.45
CA PHE A 85 -7.88 -3.49 -16.57
C PHE A 85 -8.07 -4.15 -17.95
N GLY A 86 -8.33 -3.35 -18.99
CA GLY A 86 -8.61 -3.84 -20.34
C GLY A 86 -10.09 -4.13 -20.53
N ASP A 87 -10.50 -5.39 -20.63
CA ASP A 87 -11.91 -5.78 -20.57
C ASP A 87 -12.39 -5.74 -19.11
N ASP A 88 -12.85 -4.57 -18.69
CA ASP A 88 -13.31 -4.37 -17.31
C ASP A 88 -14.51 -5.27 -16.96
N ALA A 89 -15.36 -5.62 -17.91
CA ALA A 89 -16.49 -6.51 -17.67
C ALA A 89 -16.02 -7.94 -17.38
N ALA A 90 -15.11 -8.46 -18.20
CA ALA A 90 -14.49 -9.76 -17.96
C ALA A 90 -13.70 -9.76 -16.64
N PHE A 91 -12.92 -8.73 -16.38
CA PHE A 91 -12.16 -8.57 -15.14
C PHE A 91 -13.06 -8.63 -13.91
N ASN A 92 -14.15 -7.85 -13.88
CA ASN A 92 -15.09 -7.81 -12.75
C ASN A 92 -15.85 -9.12 -12.54
N ARG A 93 -15.99 -9.95 -13.57
CA ARG A 93 -16.56 -11.32 -13.43
C ARG A 93 -15.56 -12.31 -12.82
N GLN A 94 -14.27 -12.13 -13.09
CA GLN A 94 -13.21 -13.08 -12.71
C GLN A 94 -12.52 -12.74 -11.38
N VAL A 95 -12.51 -11.47 -10.98
CA VAL A 95 -11.84 -11.04 -9.75
C VAL A 95 -12.47 -11.70 -8.53
N HIS A 96 -11.62 -12.25 -7.65
CA HIS A 96 -12.08 -12.85 -6.41
C HIS A 96 -12.84 -11.84 -5.56
N ARG A 97 -14.00 -12.25 -5.06
CA ARG A 97 -14.87 -11.43 -4.23
C ARG A 97 -14.82 -11.93 -2.79
N TYR A 98 -14.34 -11.09 -1.92
CA TYR A 98 -14.25 -11.36 -0.49
C TYR A 98 -15.37 -10.67 0.26
N ALA A 99 -15.98 -11.40 1.18
CA ALA A 99 -16.92 -10.84 2.15
C ALA A 99 -16.16 -10.48 3.43
N GLY A 100 -16.16 -9.21 3.80
CA GLY A 100 -15.53 -8.78 5.05
C GLY A 100 -16.24 -9.38 6.26
N SER A 101 -15.47 -9.95 7.18
CA SER A 101 -15.98 -10.35 8.49
C SER A 101 -16.27 -9.09 9.33
N PRO A 102 -17.46 -8.92 9.93
CA PRO A 102 -17.76 -7.74 10.72
C PRO A 102 -16.76 -7.48 11.85
N THR A 103 -16.32 -8.55 12.52
CA THR A 103 -15.30 -8.45 13.60
C THR A 103 -13.92 -8.04 13.06
N ALA A 104 -13.47 -8.62 11.96
CA ALA A 104 -12.20 -8.28 11.34
C ALA A 104 -12.20 -6.87 10.74
N MET A 105 -13.29 -6.45 10.12
CA MET A 105 -13.47 -5.08 9.62
C MET A 105 -13.42 -4.06 10.77
N ALA A 106 -14.09 -4.35 11.88
CA ALA A 106 -14.05 -3.49 13.07
C ALA A 106 -12.65 -3.46 13.71
N TYR A 107 -11.93 -4.58 13.71
CA TYR A 107 -10.53 -4.63 14.14
C TYR A 107 -9.66 -3.74 13.28
N ALA A 108 -9.73 -3.87 11.95
CA ALA A 108 -8.95 -3.07 11.01
C ALA A 108 -9.25 -1.57 11.18
N GLN A 109 -10.52 -1.19 11.34
CA GLN A 109 -10.91 0.19 11.55
C GLN A 109 -10.33 0.79 12.85
N ARG A 110 -10.29 0.02 13.93
CA ARG A 110 -9.75 0.51 15.21
C ARG A 110 -8.24 0.53 15.28
N ASN A 111 -7.55 -0.40 14.62
CA ASN A 111 -6.13 -0.65 14.85
C ASN A 111 -5.23 -0.36 13.65
N VAL A 112 -5.79 -0.28 12.45
CA VAL A 112 -5.04 -0.12 11.20
C VAL A 112 -5.40 1.18 10.48
N THR A 113 -6.64 1.64 10.58
CA THR A 113 -7.09 2.88 9.91
C THR A 113 -6.49 4.09 10.61
N LEU A 114 -5.70 4.85 9.87
CA LEU A 114 -5.16 6.12 10.32
C LEU A 114 -6.26 7.20 10.27
N THR A 115 -6.33 8.02 11.31
CA THR A 115 -7.37 9.07 11.42
C THR A 115 -6.90 10.43 10.93
N GLY A 116 -5.58 10.63 10.81
CA GLY A 116 -4.99 11.94 10.54
C GLY A 116 -4.98 12.89 11.76
N HIS A 117 -5.49 12.47 12.91
CA HIS A 117 -5.37 13.25 14.14
C HIS A 117 -3.96 13.13 14.69
N ILE A 118 -3.29 14.28 14.80
CA ILE A 118 -1.96 14.43 15.41
C ILE A 118 -1.98 15.62 16.35
N ASP A 119 -1.30 15.49 17.50
CA ASP A 119 -1.26 16.52 18.53
C ASP A 119 0.12 17.18 18.63
N VAL A 120 1.08 16.68 17.89
CA VAL A 120 2.47 17.13 17.88
C VAL A 120 2.95 17.34 16.44
N PRO A 121 3.98 18.18 16.23
CA PRO A 121 4.57 18.33 14.90
C PRO A 121 5.05 17.01 14.33
N LEU A 122 4.75 16.79 13.05
CA LEU A 122 5.16 15.64 12.27
C LEU A 122 5.92 16.08 11.03
N VAL A 123 7.08 15.48 10.80
CA VAL A 123 7.84 15.61 9.55
C VAL A 123 7.83 14.30 8.83
N MET A 124 7.43 14.31 7.55
CA MET A 124 7.40 13.14 6.69
C MET A 124 8.32 13.33 5.49
N GLN A 125 9.05 12.27 5.15
CA GLN A 125 9.93 12.21 3.99
C GLN A 125 9.87 10.82 3.37
N TRP A 126 10.00 10.75 2.04
CA TRP A 126 10.02 9.51 1.27
C TRP A 126 11.22 9.47 0.33
N ASN A 127 11.62 8.27 -0.08
CA ASN A 127 12.48 8.13 -1.24
C ASN A 127 11.70 8.49 -2.51
N ALA A 128 12.38 9.08 -3.48
CA ALA A 128 11.76 9.46 -4.77
C ALA A 128 11.34 8.22 -5.56
N PHE A 129 12.15 7.19 -5.50
CA PHE A 129 11.86 5.86 -6.02
C PHE A 129 12.04 4.82 -4.91
N ASP A 130 10.94 4.15 -4.55
CA ASP A 130 10.92 3.10 -3.53
C ASP A 130 10.27 1.85 -4.13
N GLN A 131 11.02 0.76 -4.24
CA GLN A 131 10.56 -0.51 -4.79
C GLN A 131 9.58 -1.25 -3.87
N THR A 132 9.41 -0.81 -2.62
CA THR A 132 8.53 -1.45 -1.63
C THR A 132 7.27 -0.63 -1.37
N ILE A 133 7.41 0.71 -1.28
CA ILE A 133 6.31 1.62 -1.01
C ILE A 133 6.16 2.61 -2.18
N PRO A 134 5.36 2.29 -3.18
CA PRO A 134 5.15 3.14 -4.35
C PRO A 134 4.68 4.56 -4.03
N SER A 135 5.10 5.52 -4.85
CA SER A 135 4.83 6.94 -4.66
C SER A 135 3.33 7.30 -4.59
N ARG A 136 2.45 6.46 -5.16
CA ARG A 136 0.98 6.64 -5.05
C ARG A 136 0.46 6.61 -3.61
N PHE A 137 1.22 6.03 -2.67
CA PHE A 137 0.86 6.00 -1.25
C PHE A 137 1.29 7.26 -0.48
N HIS A 138 2.25 8.04 -1.02
CA HIS A 138 2.80 9.21 -0.34
C HIS A 138 1.74 10.25 0.08
N PRO A 139 0.72 10.60 -0.72
CA PRO A 139 -0.25 11.62 -0.35
C PRO A 139 -1.31 11.13 0.66
N ILE A 140 -1.48 9.82 0.85
CA ILE A 140 -2.62 9.27 1.61
C ILE A 140 -2.67 9.82 3.03
N TYR A 141 -1.61 9.65 3.81
CA TYR A 141 -1.60 10.10 5.20
C TYR A 141 -1.54 11.63 5.33
N PRO A 142 -0.73 12.37 4.56
CA PRO A 142 -0.80 13.83 4.53
C PRO A 142 -2.19 14.39 4.24
N ASP A 143 -2.94 13.78 3.33
CA ASP A 143 -4.29 14.22 3.01
C ASP A 143 -5.27 13.93 4.15
N GLN A 144 -5.13 12.80 4.84
CA GLN A 144 -5.89 12.50 6.05
C GLN A 144 -5.61 13.52 7.17
N VAL A 145 -4.34 13.87 7.41
CA VAL A 145 -3.94 14.87 8.40
C VAL A 145 -4.54 16.25 8.08
N ARG A 146 -4.52 16.65 6.81
CA ARG A 146 -5.13 17.90 6.38
C ARG A 146 -6.65 17.88 6.52
N ALA A 147 -7.29 16.76 6.13
CA ALA A 147 -8.73 16.58 6.24
C ALA A 147 -9.19 16.58 7.71
N ALA A 148 -8.36 16.09 8.65
CA ALA A 148 -8.59 16.16 10.09
C ALA A 148 -8.34 17.57 10.69
N GLY A 149 -7.97 18.56 9.89
CA GLY A 149 -7.71 19.93 10.36
C GLY A 149 -6.30 20.16 10.94
N ASN A 150 -5.44 19.15 10.92
CA ASN A 150 -4.11 19.17 11.58
C ASN A 150 -2.96 19.53 10.63
N GLY A 151 -3.25 20.06 9.44
CA GLY A 151 -2.25 20.39 8.42
C GLY A 151 -1.15 21.34 8.90
N LYS A 152 -1.42 22.18 9.90
CA LYS A 152 -0.42 23.09 10.51
C LYS A 152 0.70 22.35 11.24
N LEU A 153 0.41 21.16 11.77
CA LEU A 153 1.39 20.32 12.47
C LEU A 153 2.21 19.44 11.50
N LEU A 154 1.79 19.33 10.26
CA LEU A 154 2.45 18.49 9.27
C LEU A 154 3.45 19.27 8.42
N THR A 155 4.65 18.72 8.27
CA THR A 155 5.64 19.13 7.29
C THR A 155 5.98 17.95 6.39
N VAL A 156 5.73 18.09 5.10
CA VAL A 156 6.09 17.07 4.10
C VAL A 156 7.32 17.60 3.36
N LEU A 157 8.42 16.85 3.46
CA LEU A 157 9.65 17.16 2.74
C LEU A 157 9.58 16.63 1.30
N ALA A 158 10.34 17.24 0.40
CA ALA A 158 10.45 16.74 -0.96
C ALA A 158 11.02 15.30 -0.95
N PRO A 159 10.49 14.39 -1.80
CA PRO A 159 11.04 13.06 -1.94
C PRO A 159 12.51 13.14 -2.42
N THR A 160 13.34 12.22 -1.93
CA THR A 160 14.77 12.24 -2.23
C THR A 160 15.39 10.84 -2.24
N GLY A 161 16.37 10.62 -3.10
CA GLY A 161 17.08 9.35 -3.19
C GLY A 161 16.24 8.18 -3.71
N ASP A 162 16.90 7.07 -3.92
CA ASP A 162 16.32 5.85 -4.44
C ASP A 162 16.53 4.70 -3.45
N GLY A 163 15.54 3.83 -3.32
CA GLY A 163 15.56 2.66 -2.44
C GLY A 163 14.51 2.73 -1.33
N HIS A 164 14.38 1.64 -0.57
CA HIS A 164 13.48 1.58 0.57
C HIS A 164 14.19 2.07 1.83
N CYS A 165 13.71 3.16 2.45
CA CYS A 165 14.31 3.79 3.62
C CYS A 165 15.81 4.15 3.43
N ASN A 166 16.20 4.45 2.21
CA ASN A 166 17.60 4.72 1.85
C ASN A 166 17.89 6.24 1.91
N PHE A 167 18.09 6.74 3.11
CA PHE A 167 18.42 8.13 3.37
C PHE A 167 19.87 8.26 3.83
N THR A 168 20.53 9.33 3.39
CA THR A 168 21.85 9.71 3.92
C THR A 168 21.72 10.33 5.31
N ASP A 169 22.80 10.29 6.09
CA ASP A 169 22.83 10.94 7.42
C ASP A 169 22.51 12.43 7.35
N ALA A 170 22.94 13.11 6.28
CA ALA A 170 22.60 14.51 6.06
C ALA A 170 21.10 14.74 5.86
N GLN A 171 20.41 13.87 5.12
CA GLN A 171 18.96 13.94 4.90
C GLN A 171 18.20 13.67 6.20
N ILE A 172 18.61 12.64 6.96
CA ILE A 172 18.03 12.33 8.27
C ILE A 172 18.22 13.50 9.23
N SER A 173 19.43 14.07 9.31
CA SER A 173 19.74 15.21 10.16
C SER A 173 18.95 16.46 9.79
N ALA A 174 18.74 16.71 8.51
CA ALA A 174 17.94 17.83 8.03
C ALA A 174 16.45 17.67 8.38
N ALA A 175 15.89 16.46 8.20
CA ALA A 175 14.53 16.13 8.59
C ALA A 175 14.34 16.31 10.12
N PHE A 176 15.25 15.78 10.93
CA PHE A 176 15.23 15.92 12.38
C PHE A 176 15.35 17.37 12.82
N SER A 177 16.28 18.13 12.25
CA SER A 177 16.41 19.58 12.54
C SER A 177 15.15 20.37 12.19
N THR A 178 14.45 19.96 11.15
CA THR A 178 13.16 20.55 10.79
C THR A 178 12.10 20.23 11.84
N LEU A 179 12.05 19.01 12.34
CA LEU A 179 11.15 18.60 13.42
C LEU A 179 11.41 19.40 14.71
N VAL A 180 12.68 19.53 15.12
CA VAL A 180 13.06 20.30 16.32
C VAL A 180 12.60 21.75 16.20
N ARG A 181 12.92 22.43 15.10
CA ARG A 181 12.46 23.81 14.88
C ARG A 181 10.92 23.95 14.95
N ARG A 182 10.19 22.97 14.43
CA ARG A 182 8.72 22.97 14.49
C ARG A 182 8.20 22.76 15.89
N ALA A 183 8.86 21.92 16.69
CA ALA A 183 8.51 21.70 18.09
C ALA A 183 8.78 22.96 18.92
N ASP A 184 9.94 23.61 18.76
CA ASP A 184 10.33 24.81 19.51
C ASP A 184 9.41 26.02 19.22
N THR A 185 8.89 26.12 18.00
CA THR A 185 7.95 27.19 17.65
C THR A 185 6.52 26.93 18.11
N GLY A 186 6.30 25.82 18.85
CA GLY A 186 5.03 25.49 19.49
C GLY A 186 3.88 25.22 18.52
N GLY A 187 4.18 24.82 17.29
CA GLY A 187 3.14 24.54 16.29
C GLY A 187 2.19 25.70 16.00
N ARG A 188 2.62 26.97 16.27
CA ARG A 188 1.84 28.20 16.07
C ARG A 188 1.57 28.50 14.62
#